data_0c73b60bb0d503599b2f00f57eaf7cb6
#
_entry.id   0c73b60bb0d503599b2f00f57eaf7cb6
#
_cell.length_a   1.000
_cell.length_b   1.000
_cell.length_c   1.000
_cell.angle_alpha   90.00
_cell.angle_beta   90.00
_cell.angle_gamma   90.00
#
_symmetry.space_group_name_H-M   'P 1'
#
loop_
_entity.id
_entity.type
_entity.pdbx_description
1 polymer ?
#
loop_
_entity_poly.entity_id
_entity_poly.type
_entity_poly.pdbx_seq_one_letter_code
_entity_poly.pdbx_strand_id
1 'polypeptide(L)'
;SDAGFGALMIDAVSYIGDILSFYVDYQANESFLVTANEYGNVLKHAETVGYRHAGPRSTYGDVTLYILVPANSSNTGPDLSYAPVLKAGSQFEGGGSSLFSLLTDVDFADTNNEVVVALTNNTTGVPTQYAIKATGQVVSGELRTTTFDIGRFVRFRSLQIPGSATTEVISVVDSEGREYYEVDHLSQNTIYVPIT
;
A
#
# COMPACT_ATOMS: atom_id res chain seq x y z
N SER A 1 -56.79 -29.38 27.90
CA SER A 1 -55.34 -29.32 27.94
C SER A 1 -54.67 -29.82 26.66
N ASP A 2 -55.23 -30.87 26.00
CA ASP A 2 -54.68 -31.43 24.77
C ASP A 2 -54.82 -30.48 23.54
N ALA A 3 -55.90 -29.69 23.51
CA ALA A 3 -56.12 -28.68 22.45
C ALA A 3 -55.07 -27.54 22.48
N GLY A 4 -54.56 -27.21 23.68
CA GLY A 4 -53.54 -26.19 23.83
C GLY A 4 -52.15 -26.68 23.34
N PHE A 5 -51.82 -27.96 23.54
CA PHE A 5 -50.58 -28.54 23.06
C PHE A 5 -50.56 -28.69 21.52
N GLY A 6 -51.69 -29.15 20.95
CA GLY A 6 -51.82 -29.23 19.48
C GLY A 6 -51.67 -27.88 18.80
N ALA A 7 -52.28 -26.83 19.34
CA ALA A 7 -52.12 -25.47 18.83
C ALA A 7 -50.68 -24.98 18.89
N LEU A 8 -49.98 -25.21 19.99
CA LEU A 8 -48.55 -24.85 20.17
C LEU A 8 -47.63 -25.56 19.14
N MET A 9 -47.95 -26.82 18.83
CA MET A 9 -47.20 -27.59 17.82
C MET A 9 -47.40 -27.03 16.43
N ILE A 10 -48.65 -26.66 16.09
CA ILE A 10 -48.98 -26.05 14.78
C ILE A 10 -48.29 -24.69 14.66
N ASP A 11 -48.32 -23.87 15.70
CA ASP A 11 -47.63 -22.58 15.72
C ASP A 11 -46.12 -22.72 15.53
N ALA A 12 -45.50 -23.69 16.21
CA ALA A 12 -44.09 -24.00 16.09
C ALA A 12 -43.70 -24.46 14.67
N VAL A 13 -44.52 -25.32 14.05
CA VAL A 13 -44.28 -25.79 12.67
C VAL A 13 -44.48 -24.66 11.68
N SER A 14 -45.51 -23.83 11.88
CA SER A 14 -45.75 -22.65 11.04
C SER A 14 -44.57 -21.66 11.10
N TYR A 15 -44.08 -21.37 12.32
CA TYR A 15 -42.91 -20.51 12.51
C TYR A 15 -41.66 -21.05 11.83
N ILE A 16 -41.40 -22.35 11.93
CA ILE A 16 -40.28 -23.01 11.23
C ILE A 16 -40.48 -22.89 9.71
N GLY A 17 -41.71 -23.07 9.21
CA GLY A 17 -42.01 -22.91 7.81
C GLY A 17 -41.71 -21.49 7.29
N ASP A 18 -42.12 -20.48 8.04
CA ASP A 18 -41.86 -19.06 7.70
C ASP A 18 -40.34 -18.76 7.69
N ILE A 19 -39.60 -19.25 8.68
CA ILE A 19 -38.13 -19.08 8.71
C ILE A 19 -37.47 -19.77 7.51
N LEU A 20 -37.87 -20.99 7.20
CA LEU A 20 -37.32 -21.71 6.05
C LEU A 20 -37.64 -21.02 4.73
N SER A 21 -38.87 -20.54 4.57
CA SER A 21 -39.28 -19.75 3.40
C SER A 21 -38.42 -18.49 3.25
N PHE A 22 -38.21 -17.75 4.34
CA PHE A 22 -37.35 -16.58 4.35
C PHE A 22 -35.91 -16.92 3.92
N TYR A 23 -35.33 -17.99 4.46
CA TYR A 23 -33.98 -18.40 4.08
C TYR A 23 -33.86 -18.85 2.63
N VAL A 24 -34.87 -19.52 2.09
CA VAL A 24 -34.91 -19.91 0.68
C VAL A 24 -34.97 -18.67 -0.22
N ASP A 25 -35.85 -17.72 0.09
CA ASP A 25 -35.94 -16.46 -0.67
C ASP A 25 -34.67 -15.63 -0.56
N TYR A 26 -34.10 -15.54 0.64
CA TYR A 26 -32.83 -14.86 0.86
C TYR A 26 -31.70 -15.50 0.03
N GLN A 27 -31.56 -16.81 0.08
CA GLN A 27 -30.52 -17.54 -0.67
C GLN A 27 -30.74 -17.42 -2.19
N ALA A 28 -31.99 -17.41 -2.65
CA ALA A 28 -32.32 -17.20 -4.05
C ALA A 28 -31.88 -15.79 -4.50
N ASN A 29 -32.16 -14.77 -3.71
CA ASN A 29 -31.74 -13.40 -4.01
C ASN A 29 -30.20 -13.26 -4.00
N GLU A 30 -29.51 -13.88 -3.05
CA GLU A 30 -28.06 -13.87 -2.99
C GLU A 30 -27.39 -14.62 -4.15
N SER A 31 -28.12 -15.44 -4.90
CA SER A 31 -27.59 -16.20 -6.04
C SER A 31 -27.43 -15.37 -7.32
N PHE A 32 -27.91 -14.13 -7.35
CA PHE A 32 -27.85 -13.26 -8.53
C PHE A 32 -27.14 -11.94 -8.21
N LEU A 33 -26.26 -11.50 -9.09
CA LEU A 33 -25.49 -10.24 -8.94
C LEU A 33 -26.39 -9.01 -8.70
N VAL A 34 -27.57 -8.96 -9.35
CA VAL A 34 -28.47 -7.79 -9.29
C VAL A 34 -29.23 -7.72 -7.96
N THR A 35 -29.45 -8.85 -7.29
CA THR A 35 -30.25 -8.95 -6.07
C THR A 35 -29.44 -9.30 -4.83
N ALA A 36 -28.18 -9.66 -4.98
CA ALA A 36 -27.27 -9.96 -3.87
C ALA A 36 -27.01 -8.70 -3.03
N ASN A 37 -27.16 -8.82 -1.71
CA ASN A 37 -26.91 -7.76 -0.73
C ASN A 37 -25.60 -7.97 0.04
N GLU A 38 -25.19 -9.24 0.19
CA GLU A 38 -23.94 -9.56 0.88
C GLU A 38 -22.74 -9.19 0.02
N TYR A 39 -21.90 -8.25 0.53
CA TYR A 39 -20.72 -7.75 -0.18
C TYR A 39 -19.81 -8.85 -0.72
N GLY A 40 -19.57 -9.91 0.06
CA GLY A 40 -18.75 -11.04 -0.36
C GLY A 40 -19.36 -11.83 -1.53
N ASN A 41 -20.69 -11.94 -1.61
CA ASN A 41 -21.37 -12.61 -2.71
C ASN A 41 -21.36 -11.74 -3.98
N VAL A 42 -21.59 -10.43 -3.83
CA VAL A 42 -21.47 -9.47 -4.94
C VAL A 42 -20.08 -9.55 -5.58
N LEU A 43 -19.02 -9.57 -4.79
CA LEU A 43 -17.65 -9.71 -5.31
C LEU A 43 -17.45 -11.02 -6.08
N LYS A 44 -17.88 -12.16 -5.51
CA LYS A 44 -17.76 -13.46 -6.18
C LYS A 44 -18.51 -13.50 -7.51
N HIS A 45 -19.72 -12.94 -7.55
CA HIS A 45 -20.49 -12.83 -8.79
C HIS A 45 -19.80 -11.93 -9.81
N ALA A 46 -19.23 -10.81 -9.35
CA ALA A 46 -18.45 -9.92 -10.21
C ALA A 46 -17.22 -10.62 -10.82
N GLU A 47 -16.51 -11.43 -10.03
CA GLU A 47 -15.39 -12.25 -10.49
C GLU A 47 -15.80 -13.26 -11.58
N THR A 48 -17.00 -13.87 -11.46
CA THR A 48 -17.48 -14.82 -12.48
C THR A 48 -17.72 -14.19 -13.84
N VAL A 49 -18.00 -12.88 -13.88
CA VAL A 49 -18.14 -12.10 -15.12
C VAL A 49 -16.85 -11.39 -15.53
N GLY A 50 -15.72 -11.72 -14.87
CA GLY A 50 -14.39 -11.20 -15.20
C GLY A 50 -14.02 -9.86 -14.56
N TYR A 51 -14.85 -9.32 -13.66
CA TYR A 51 -14.53 -8.11 -12.94
C TYR A 51 -13.68 -8.44 -11.71
N ARG A 52 -12.48 -7.91 -11.64
CA ARG A 52 -11.62 -7.99 -10.45
C ARG A 52 -11.76 -6.69 -9.65
N HIS A 53 -12.25 -6.80 -8.44
CA HIS A 53 -12.32 -5.66 -7.53
C HIS A 53 -10.90 -5.26 -7.13
N ALA A 54 -10.47 -4.10 -7.59
CA ALA A 54 -9.27 -3.46 -7.06
C ALA A 54 -9.68 -2.68 -5.82
N GLY A 55 -9.23 -3.10 -4.64
CA GLY A 55 -9.40 -2.36 -3.39
C GLY A 55 -8.86 -0.92 -3.47
N PRO A 56 -8.83 -0.19 -2.36
CA PRO A 56 -8.18 1.11 -2.33
C PRO A 56 -6.73 0.97 -2.82
N ARG A 57 -6.32 1.86 -3.73
CA ARG A 57 -4.98 1.86 -4.31
C ARG A 57 -4.16 3.01 -3.73
N SER A 58 -2.87 2.77 -3.56
CA SER A 58 -1.92 3.81 -3.22
C SER A 58 -1.71 4.75 -4.41
N THR A 59 -1.47 6.03 -4.12
CA THR A 59 -1.12 7.03 -5.12
C THR A 59 0.37 7.31 -5.03
N TYR A 60 1.03 7.31 -6.17
CA TYR A 60 2.46 7.60 -6.30
C TYR A 60 2.67 9.02 -6.81
N GLY A 61 3.78 9.62 -6.42
CA GLY A 61 4.18 10.93 -6.88
C GLY A 61 5.66 11.18 -6.64
N ASP A 62 6.16 12.27 -7.22
CA ASP A 62 7.53 12.71 -7.00
C ASP A 62 7.52 13.94 -6.09
N VAL A 63 8.41 13.95 -5.10
CA VAL A 63 8.67 15.10 -4.23
C VAL A 63 10.01 15.70 -4.58
N THR A 64 10.03 17.02 -4.74
CA THR A 64 11.26 17.78 -4.93
C THR A 64 11.71 18.35 -3.59
N LEU A 65 12.91 18.02 -3.18
CA LEU A 65 13.50 18.39 -1.91
C LEU A 65 14.65 19.35 -2.12
N TYR A 66 14.77 20.33 -1.24
CA TYR A 66 15.83 21.31 -1.26
C TYR A 66 16.53 21.37 0.08
N ILE A 67 17.86 21.36 0.07
CA ILE A 67 18.66 21.62 1.27
C ILE A 67 19.63 22.76 1.01
N LEU A 68 20.00 23.46 2.05
CA LEU A 68 21.06 24.45 2.03
C LEU A 68 22.30 23.87 2.69
N VAL A 69 23.42 23.91 1.98
CA VAL A 69 24.72 23.46 2.49
C VAL A 69 25.73 24.60 2.38
N PRO A 70 26.72 24.71 3.27
CA PRO A 70 27.75 25.72 3.19
C PRO A 70 28.63 25.50 1.96
N ALA A 71 29.29 26.56 1.52
CA ALA A 71 30.35 26.46 0.52
C ALA A 71 31.54 25.66 1.06
N ASN A 72 32.21 24.92 0.18
CA ASN A 72 33.48 24.26 0.52
C ASN A 72 34.58 25.29 0.83
N SER A 73 35.70 24.84 1.38
CA SER A 73 36.80 25.73 1.75
C SER A 73 37.41 26.58 0.60
N SER A 74 37.20 26.14 -0.64
CA SER A 74 37.60 26.86 -1.85
C SER A 74 36.54 27.79 -2.40
N ASN A 75 35.35 27.80 -1.84
CA ASN A 75 34.15 28.56 -2.32
C ASN A 75 33.75 28.27 -3.78
N THR A 76 34.16 27.12 -4.31
CA THR A 76 33.89 26.70 -5.71
C THR A 76 32.69 25.80 -5.87
N GLY A 77 32.14 25.29 -4.76
CA GLY A 77 31.00 24.36 -4.76
C GLY A 77 30.47 24.12 -3.34
N PRO A 78 29.44 23.29 -3.20
CA PRO A 78 28.90 22.91 -1.89
C PRO A 78 29.89 22.02 -1.13
N ASP A 79 29.85 22.10 0.19
CA ASP A 79 30.53 21.13 1.06
C ASP A 79 29.63 19.91 1.25
N LEU A 80 29.88 18.86 0.47
CA LEU A 80 29.09 17.63 0.47
C LEU A 80 29.18 16.84 1.79
N SER A 81 30.11 17.17 2.68
CA SER A 81 30.17 16.57 4.03
C SER A 81 28.93 16.92 4.88
N TYR A 82 28.23 17.99 4.52
CA TYR A 82 26.97 18.40 5.14
C TYR A 82 25.72 17.92 4.38
N ALA A 83 25.89 17.22 3.27
CA ALA A 83 24.76 16.69 2.51
C ALA A 83 24.24 15.39 3.17
N PRO A 84 23.00 15.36 3.68
CA PRO A 84 22.44 14.17 4.32
C PRO A 84 21.93 13.17 3.28
N VAL A 85 21.71 11.93 3.74
CA VAL A 85 20.90 10.94 3.03
C VAL A 85 19.54 10.85 3.73
N LEU A 86 18.47 11.17 3.02
CA LEU A 86 17.11 10.99 3.51
C LEU A 86 16.67 9.55 3.27
N LYS A 87 16.30 8.84 4.33
CA LYS A 87 16.03 7.42 4.28
C LYS A 87 14.62 7.11 3.78
N ALA A 88 14.48 6.00 3.08
CA ALA A 88 13.19 5.41 2.75
C ALA A 88 12.31 5.26 4.00
N GLY A 89 10.99 5.46 3.84
CA GLY A 89 10.06 5.51 4.97
C GLY A 89 9.95 6.88 5.65
N SER A 90 10.77 7.89 5.26
CA SER A 90 10.57 9.27 5.72
C SER A 90 9.21 9.77 5.27
N GLN A 91 8.50 10.43 6.18
CA GLN A 91 7.12 10.87 5.96
C GLN A 91 7.04 12.36 5.66
N PHE A 92 6.15 12.68 4.74
CA PHE A 92 5.80 14.05 4.35
C PHE A 92 4.30 14.25 4.53
N GLU A 93 3.92 15.39 5.06
CA GLU A 93 2.53 15.80 5.13
C GLU A 93 2.20 16.65 3.90
N GLY A 94 1.20 16.20 3.14
CA GLY A 94 0.65 16.96 2.03
C GLY A 94 -0.53 17.84 2.43
N GLY A 95 -1.09 18.56 1.46
CA GLY A 95 -2.30 19.34 1.70
C GLY A 95 -3.46 18.45 2.17
N GLY A 96 -4.20 18.88 3.22
CA GLY A 96 -5.34 18.14 3.77
C GLY A 96 -4.98 16.99 4.70
N SER A 97 -3.84 17.03 5.36
CA SER A 97 -3.34 16.01 6.30
C SER A 97 -3.10 14.63 5.68
N SER A 98 -2.88 14.58 4.37
CA SER A 98 -2.49 13.35 3.70
C SER A 98 -1.01 13.06 3.95
N LEU A 99 -0.70 11.84 4.41
CA LEU A 99 0.67 11.39 4.63
C LEU A 99 1.21 10.70 3.37
N PHE A 100 2.47 10.98 3.08
CA PHE A 100 3.23 10.35 2.01
C PHE A 100 4.53 9.81 2.57
N SER A 101 4.90 8.61 2.17
CA SER A 101 6.16 7.96 2.60
C SER A 101 7.13 7.86 1.43
N LEU A 102 8.39 8.17 1.68
CA LEU A 102 9.48 8.04 0.70
C LEU A 102 9.76 6.56 0.43
N LEU A 103 9.83 6.17 -0.84
CA LEU A 103 10.04 4.77 -1.24
C LEU A 103 11.50 4.35 -1.24
N THR A 104 12.39 5.24 -1.65
CA THR A 104 13.83 4.97 -1.79
C THR A 104 14.64 6.02 -1.07
N ASP A 105 15.87 5.69 -0.69
CA ASP A 105 16.80 6.66 -0.12
C ASP A 105 17.09 7.78 -1.12
N VAL A 106 17.12 9.02 -0.64
CA VAL A 106 17.52 10.20 -1.44
C VAL A 106 18.84 10.73 -0.90
N ASP A 107 19.89 10.58 -1.71
CA ASP A 107 21.22 11.07 -1.38
C ASP A 107 21.42 12.46 -1.96
N PHE A 108 21.58 13.47 -1.10
CA PHE A 108 21.88 14.85 -1.53
C PHE A 108 23.31 15.05 -1.98
N ALA A 109 24.21 14.10 -1.71
CA ALA A 109 25.61 14.16 -2.21
C ALA A 109 25.75 13.60 -3.64
N ASP A 110 24.69 13.04 -4.23
CA ASP A 110 24.74 12.52 -5.60
C ASP A 110 25.11 13.63 -6.60
N THR A 111 26.05 13.32 -7.49
CA THR A 111 26.56 14.22 -8.51
C THR A 111 25.52 14.60 -9.58
N ASN A 112 24.43 13.85 -9.70
CA ASN A 112 23.33 14.13 -10.62
C ASN A 112 22.37 15.21 -10.08
N ASN A 113 22.47 15.56 -8.81
CA ASN A 113 21.64 16.58 -8.21
C ASN A 113 21.94 17.97 -8.77
N GLU A 114 20.90 18.76 -8.99
CA GLU A 114 21.05 20.17 -9.40
C GLU A 114 21.56 20.99 -8.21
N VAL A 115 22.66 21.74 -8.44
CA VAL A 115 23.28 22.60 -7.44
C VAL A 115 23.27 24.05 -7.93
N VAL A 116 22.74 24.94 -7.10
CA VAL A 116 22.70 26.39 -7.39
C VAL A 116 23.23 27.19 -6.23
N VAL A 117 23.80 28.35 -6.51
CA VAL A 117 24.24 29.29 -5.47
C VAL A 117 23.01 29.89 -4.80
N ALA A 118 22.89 29.70 -3.49
CA ALA A 118 21.77 30.20 -2.68
C ALA A 118 22.07 31.54 -2.03
N LEU A 119 23.27 31.71 -1.49
CA LEU A 119 23.71 32.91 -0.82
C LEU A 119 25.14 33.29 -1.23
N THR A 120 25.35 34.60 -1.42
CA THR A 120 26.66 35.19 -1.68
C THR A 120 26.99 36.22 -0.60
N ASN A 121 28.27 36.43 -0.35
CA ASN A 121 28.72 37.51 0.50
C ASN A 121 28.50 38.84 -0.27
N ASN A 122 27.70 39.74 0.30
CA ASN A 122 27.34 41.02 -0.34
C ASN A 122 28.54 41.94 -0.62
N THR A 123 29.67 41.77 0.09
CA THR A 123 30.85 42.60 -0.07
C THR A 123 31.82 42.02 -1.10
N THR A 124 31.98 40.70 -1.15
CA THR A 124 32.99 40.07 -2.00
C THR A 124 32.39 39.33 -3.21
N GLY A 125 31.06 39.15 -3.25
CA GLY A 125 30.38 38.40 -4.28
C GLY A 125 30.64 36.87 -4.25
N VAL A 126 31.40 36.40 -3.28
CA VAL A 126 31.78 34.97 -3.14
C VAL A 126 30.60 34.16 -2.60
N PRO A 127 30.27 32.99 -3.20
CA PRO A 127 29.23 32.10 -2.68
C PRO A 127 29.55 31.62 -1.26
N THR A 128 28.55 31.70 -0.37
CA THR A 128 28.65 31.23 1.02
C THR A 128 27.79 30.02 1.27
N GLN A 129 26.69 29.87 0.52
CA GLN A 129 25.81 28.71 0.61
C GLN A 129 25.30 28.28 -0.77
N TYR A 130 25.09 26.99 -0.91
CA TYR A 130 24.50 26.35 -2.09
C TYR A 130 23.22 25.66 -1.73
N ALA A 131 22.24 25.70 -2.63
CA ALA A 131 21.04 24.87 -2.57
C ALA A 131 21.26 23.64 -3.44
N ILE A 132 21.01 22.48 -2.88
CA ILE A 132 21.00 21.19 -3.60
C ILE A 132 19.55 20.76 -3.74
N LYS A 133 19.15 20.44 -4.96
CA LYS A 133 17.82 19.93 -5.31
C LYS A 133 17.93 18.44 -5.61
N ALA A 134 17.15 17.63 -4.90
CA ALA A 134 17.02 16.21 -5.16
C ALA A 134 15.55 15.84 -5.33
N THR A 135 15.28 14.78 -6.07
CA THR A 135 13.92 14.27 -6.30
C THR A 135 13.80 12.88 -5.73
N GLY A 136 12.71 12.61 -5.04
CA GLY A 136 12.41 11.29 -4.48
C GLY A 136 11.00 10.86 -4.81
N GLN A 137 10.79 9.57 -5.01
CA GLN A 137 9.48 8.99 -5.22
C GLN A 137 8.79 8.72 -3.89
N VAL A 138 7.52 9.12 -3.79
CA VAL A 138 6.69 8.94 -2.60
C VAL A 138 5.42 8.18 -2.93
N VAL A 139 4.89 7.49 -1.92
CA VAL A 139 3.60 6.79 -1.98
C VAL A 139 2.68 7.33 -0.89
N SER A 140 1.39 7.43 -1.19
CA SER A 140 0.39 7.84 -0.19
C SER A 140 0.22 6.77 0.88
N GLY A 141 0.21 7.20 2.15
CA GLY A 141 0.07 6.34 3.31
C GLY A 141 1.37 6.14 4.09
N GLU A 142 1.31 5.21 5.03
CA GLU A 142 2.43 4.83 5.89
C GLU A 142 3.06 3.52 5.40
N LEU A 143 4.37 3.53 5.17
CA LEU A 143 5.13 2.33 4.85
C LEU A 143 5.37 1.52 6.12
N ARG A 144 4.91 0.26 6.13
CA ARG A 144 5.12 -0.68 7.23
C ARG A 144 5.83 -1.94 6.76
N THR A 145 6.80 -2.38 7.52
CA THR A 145 7.48 -3.65 7.29
C THR A 145 7.03 -4.67 8.34
N THR A 146 6.67 -5.86 7.88
CA THR A 146 6.30 -6.99 8.74
C THR A 146 7.16 -8.19 8.38
N THR A 147 7.76 -8.82 9.38
CA THR A 147 8.58 -10.02 9.20
C THR A 147 7.79 -11.25 9.62
N PHE A 148 7.82 -12.29 8.79
CA PHE A 148 7.20 -13.58 9.07
C PHE A 148 8.28 -14.65 9.19
N ASP A 149 8.20 -15.47 10.25
CA ASP A 149 8.99 -16.69 10.34
C ASP A 149 8.28 -17.80 9.54
N ILE A 150 8.91 -18.21 8.44
CA ILE A 150 8.34 -19.20 7.53
C ILE A 150 8.56 -20.63 8.07
N GLY A 151 9.67 -20.89 8.79
CA GLY A 151 9.99 -22.19 9.33
C GLY A 151 10.08 -23.27 8.24
N ARG A 152 9.37 -24.40 8.45
CA ARG A 152 9.39 -25.53 7.52
C ARG A 152 8.63 -25.19 6.23
N PHE A 153 9.12 -25.63 5.07
CA PHE A 153 8.42 -25.47 3.79
C PHE A 153 7.02 -26.08 3.83
N VAL A 154 6.03 -25.27 3.46
CA VAL A 154 4.63 -25.68 3.27
C VAL A 154 4.17 -25.13 1.92
N ARG A 155 3.72 -26.02 1.03
CA ARG A 155 3.21 -25.62 -0.29
C ARG A 155 1.97 -24.73 -0.12
N PHE A 156 1.91 -23.62 -0.86
CA PHE A 156 0.81 -22.66 -0.82
C PHE A 156 0.52 -22.12 0.59
N ARG A 157 1.58 -21.80 1.34
CA ARG A 157 1.44 -21.22 2.66
C ARG A 157 0.71 -19.86 2.55
N SER A 158 -0.34 -19.70 3.34
CA SER A 158 -1.02 -18.44 3.50
C SER A 158 -0.40 -17.67 4.67
N LEU A 159 -0.05 -16.41 4.44
CA LEU A 159 0.42 -15.47 5.47
C LEU A 159 -0.60 -14.34 5.55
N GLN A 160 -1.04 -14.01 6.75
CA GLN A 160 -1.98 -12.92 6.96
C GLN A 160 -1.19 -11.66 7.35
N ILE A 161 -1.27 -10.63 6.51
CA ILE A 161 -0.68 -9.32 6.81
C ILE A 161 -1.52 -8.67 7.92
N PRO A 162 -0.90 -8.24 9.03
CA PRO A 162 -1.62 -7.58 10.10
C PRO A 162 -2.07 -6.18 9.66
N GLY A 163 -3.30 -5.83 10.03
CA GLY A 163 -3.89 -4.51 9.75
C GLY A 163 -5.14 -4.60 8.88
N SER A 164 -6.06 -3.66 9.08
CA SER A 164 -7.35 -3.62 8.37
C SER A 164 -7.35 -2.71 7.14
N ALA A 165 -6.28 -1.94 6.91
CA ALA A 165 -6.21 -0.90 5.90
C ALA A 165 -4.97 -1.03 4.99
N THR A 166 -4.52 -2.27 4.74
CA THR A 166 -3.45 -2.51 3.78
C THR A 166 -3.96 -2.24 2.37
N THR A 167 -3.37 -1.28 1.69
CA THR A 167 -3.74 -0.89 0.32
C THR A 167 -2.93 -1.62 -0.73
N GLU A 168 -1.66 -1.88 -0.44
CA GLU A 168 -0.73 -2.46 -1.41
C GLU A 168 0.44 -3.16 -0.69
N VAL A 169 1.00 -4.17 -1.34
CA VAL A 169 2.27 -4.79 -0.95
C VAL A 169 3.35 -4.29 -1.90
N ILE A 170 4.28 -3.47 -1.38
CA ILE A 170 5.33 -2.83 -2.19
C ILE A 170 6.40 -3.86 -2.59
N SER A 171 6.86 -4.66 -1.64
CA SER A 171 7.88 -5.68 -1.88
C SER A 171 7.79 -6.82 -0.87
N VAL A 172 8.21 -7.99 -1.30
CA VAL A 172 8.37 -9.17 -0.45
C VAL A 172 9.78 -9.71 -0.68
N VAL A 173 10.60 -9.76 0.37
CA VAL A 173 12.02 -10.17 0.28
C VAL A 173 12.29 -11.22 1.36
N ASP A 174 13.10 -12.22 1.07
CA ASP A 174 13.55 -13.18 2.07
C ASP A 174 14.83 -12.72 2.81
N SER A 175 15.28 -13.53 3.78
CA SER A 175 16.49 -13.25 4.55
C SER A 175 17.79 -13.31 3.74
N GLU A 176 17.75 -13.85 2.52
CA GLU A 176 18.88 -13.91 1.59
C GLU A 176 18.85 -12.77 0.55
N GLY A 177 17.83 -11.89 0.64
CA GLY A 177 17.64 -10.76 -0.27
C GLY A 177 16.97 -11.12 -1.59
N ARG A 178 16.36 -12.32 -1.70
CA ARG A 178 15.61 -12.68 -2.90
C ARG A 178 14.24 -12.02 -2.87
N GLU A 179 13.87 -11.44 -3.99
CA GLU A 179 12.59 -10.77 -4.17
C GLU A 179 11.53 -11.73 -4.71
N TYR A 180 10.31 -11.60 -4.19
CA TYR A 180 9.14 -12.37 -4.60
C TYR A 180 8.14 -11.45 -5.28
N TYR A 181 7.60 -11.91 -6.40
CA TYR A 181 6.71 -11.13 -7.25
C TYR A 181 5.29 -11.67 -7.20
N GLU A 182 4.32 -10.76 -7.34
CA GLU A 182 2.92 -11.12 -7.46
C GLU A 182 2.65 -11.84 -8.77
N VAL A 183 1.82 -12.87 -8.71
CA VAL A 183 1.38 -13.65 -9.87
C VAL A 183 -0.14 -13.75 -9.91
N ASP A 184 -0.73 -13.82 -11.09
CA ASP A 184 -2.17 -13.92 -11.27
C ASP A 184 -2.76 -15.21 -10.69
N HIS A 185 -1.99 -16.31 -10.74
CA HIS A 185 -2.42 -17.61 -10.22
C HIS A 185 -1.21 -18.45 -9.79
N LEU A 186 -1.42 -19.27 -8.75
CA LEU A 186 -0.36 -20.04 -8.08
C LEU A 186 0.31 -21.12 -8.97
N SER A 187 -0.22 -21.42 -10.15
CA SER A 187 0.39 -22.32 -11.13
C SER A 187 1.30 -21.59 -12.14
N GLN A 188 1.36 -20.27 -12.09
CA GLN A 188 2.25 -19.49 -12.96
C GLN A 188 3.69 -19.68 -12.50
N ASN A 189 4.55 -20.13 -13.42
CA ASN A 189 5.96 -20.46 -13.16
C ASN A 189 6.93 -19.48 -13.82
N THR A 190 6.43 -18.50 -14.58
CA THR A 190 7.25 -17.53 -15.30
C THR A 190 6.65 -16.15 -15.14
N ILE A 191 7.49 -15.19 -14.82
CA ILE A 191 7.17 -13.75 -14.76
C ILE A 191 8.18 -13.00 -15.61
N TYR A 192 7.75 -11.87 -16.19
CA TYR A 192 8.62 -10.97 -16.92
C TYR A 192 8.81 -9.71 -16.06
N VAL A 193 10.06 -9.44 -15.68
CA VAL A 193 10.42 -8.25 -14.90
C VAL A 193 11.10 -7.26 -15.85
N PRO A 194 10.65 -5.99 -15.89
CA PRO A 194 11.34 -4.98 -16.68
C PRO A 194 12.75 -4.76 -16.12
N ILE A 195 13.74 -4.75 -16.99
CA ILE A 195 15.12 -4.40 -16.66
C ILE A 195 15.20 -2.88 -16.79
N THR A 196 15.37 -2.18 -15.67
CA THR A 196 15.65 -0.74 -15.58
C THR A 196 17.13 -0.46 -15.60
#